data_e51c82410dfa38daec3d5d8a56630666
#
_entry.id   e51c82410dfa38daec3d5d8a56630666
#
_cell.length_a   1.000
_cell.length_b   1.000
_cell.length_c   1.000
_cell.angle_alpha   90.00
_cell.angle_beta   90.00
_cell.angle_gamma   90.00
#
_symmetry.space_group_name_H-M   'P 1'
#
loop_
_entity.id
_entity.type
_entity.pdbx_description
1 polymer ?
#
loop_
_entity_poly.entity_id
_entity_poly.type
_entity_poly.pdbx_seq_one_letter_code
_entity_poly.pdbx_strand_id
1 'polypeptide(L)'
;MGNSGSKINFRKAVIELTTKKSKIEEDAFWEELWGSTMNSAADIFALITAGDVRSLRDNSPNNLAALCYKTVNRITTACNFLSSISPTEVLNCVRLLTRICPYLFEDSDWKGFFWSLPPAEENEQFPHQPLACTLISALTDLLFRPEFTVSSLRNHSRRIIIFIFQGGSDDLSTIDSCEYIWEAGVGFATKPPQIAEHDQRRTEILKLLLTCFSEVIYVPVIDENRMRWIARFTSAENRHVLPLFTSLLNVICAYDPIGYGVPYNYLLFTDSREPLMQTALQVLIVCLDSETQSSDKKNEYADNFFINYLSRIHREEDFEFMLKGMTRLLTNPLVATYLPSSTKKITCHQELLVLLWKCCEYNQVMKFMFYLLKTSDVLEVLVPILFHVTASRNDPARVGLIHMGVFIILLLSGERNFGVRLNKPYTPRAAIDVQSFTGTHADLLILVCY
;
A
#
# COMPACT_ATOMS: atom_id res chain seq x y z
N MET A 1 16.43 22.12 -22.02
CA MET A 1 15.40 22.56 -22.99
C MET A 1 14.36 21.47 -23.34
N GLY A 2 14.62 20.16 -23.18
CA GLY A 2 13.67 19.09 -23.54
C GLY A 2 12.40 18.98 -22.70
N ASN A 3 12.45 19.36 -21.42
CA ASN A 3 11.33 19.11 -20.48
C ASN A 3 10.12 20.07 -20.67
N SER A 4 10.32 21.29 -21.14
CA SER A 4 9.22 22.24 -21.40
C SER A 4 8.42 21.89 -22.64
N GLY A 5 9.06 21.41 -23.70
CA GLY A 5 8.38 20.97 -24.93
C GLY A 5 7.47 19.76 -24.71
N SER A 6 7.92 18.79 -23.93
CA SER A 6 7.17 17.58 -23.58
C SER A 6 5.91 17.90 -22.77
N LYS A 7 6.00 18.81 -21.77
CA LYS A 7 4.84 19.27 -20.99
C LYS A 7 3.80 20.00 -21.85
N ILE A 8 4.25 20.77 -22.83
CA ILE A 8 3.35 21.47 -23.76
C ILE A 8 2.61 20.47 -24.65
N ASN A 9 3.28 19.45 -25.18
CA ASN A 9 2.65 18.42 -26.00
C ASN A 9 1.63 17.62 -25.21
N PHE A 10 1.98 17.20 -23.99
CA PHE A 10 1.04 16.53 -23.09
C PHE A 10 -0.23 17.38 -22.83
N ARG A 11 -0.07 18.68 -22.53
CA ARG A 11 -1.23 19.58 -22.29
C ARG A 11 -2.07 19.74 -23.56
N LYS A 12 -1.46 19.80 -24.75
CA LYS A 12 -2.18 19.82 -26.02
C LYS A 12 -2.99 18.54 -26.22
N ALA A 13 -2.39 17.38 -25.97
CA ALA A 13 -3.08 16.09 -26.07
C ALA A 13 -4.30 16.02 -25.12
N VAL A 14 -4.18 16.52 -23.90
CA VAL A 14 -5.31 16.62 -22.95
C VAL A 14 -6.43 17.51 -23.49
N ILE A 15 -6.09 18.68 -24.06
CA ILE A 15 -7.07 19.58 -24.67
C ILE A 15 -7.73 18.92 -25.89
N GLU A 16 -6.97 18.20 -26.70
CA GLU A 16 -7.53 17.48 -27.85
C GLU A 16 -8.49 16.38 -27.45
N LEU A 17 -8.21 15.63 -26.36
CA LEU A 17 -9.13 14.65 -25.81
C LEU A 17 -10.48 15.25 -25.41
N THR A 18 -10.48 16.50 -24.87
CA THR A 18 -11.71 17.17 -24.41
C THR A 18 -12.50 17.79 -25.55
N THR A 19 -11.86 18.14 -26.67
CA THR A 19 -12.46 18.98 -27.73
C THR A 19 -12.77 18.27 -29.04
N LYS A 20 -12.02 17.22 -29.38
CA LYS A 20 -12.16 16.52 -30.66
C LYS A 20 -12.82 15.16 -30.51
N LYS A 21 -13.81 14.87 -31.37
CA LYS A 21 -14.33 13.51 -31.52
C LYS A 21 -13.30 12.68 -32.27
N SER A 22 -12.74 11.68 -31.55
CA SER A 22 -11.94 10.54 -31.99
C SER A 22 -10.73 10.78 -32.93
N LYS A 23 -9.56 10.77 -32.30
CA LYS A 23 -8.31 10.28 -32.91
C LYS A 23 -7.90 8.93 -32.26
N ILE A 24 -8.88 8.11 -31.91
CA ILE A 24 -8.72 6.85 -31.14
C ILE A 24 -7.85 5.84 -31.89
N GLU A 25 -7.76 5.94 -33.21
CA GLU A 25 -7.01 5.02 -34.07
C GLU A 25 -5.52 5.37 -34.23
N GLU A 26 -5.08 6.58 -33.90
CA GLU A 26 -3.70 7.01 -34.05
C GLU A 26 -2.85 6.69 -32.82
N ASP A 27 -2.05 5.64 -32.85
CA ASP A 27 -1.17 5.28 -31.71
C ASP A 27 -0.19 6.40 -31.33
N ALA A 28 0.29 7.18 -32.31
CA ALA A 28 1.18 8.32 -32.07
C ALA A 28 0.57 9.39 -31.15
N PHE A 29 -0.75 9.61 -31.19
CA PHE A 29 -1.43 10.53 -30.30
C PHE A 29 -1.37 10.07 -28.83
N TRP A 30 -1.58 8.78 -28.61
CA TRP A 30 -1.56 8.21 -27.26
C TRP A 30 -0.15 8.24 -26.67
N GLU A 31 0.90 8.10 -27.48
CA GLU A 31 2.28 8.18 -27.01
C GLU A 31 2.62 9.57 -26.44
N GLU A 32 1.95 10.65 -26.85
CA GLU A 32 2.13 11.97 -26.25
C GLU A 32 1.68 12.03 -24.79
N LEU A 33 0.75 11.15 -24.38
CA LEU A 33 0.21 11.13 -23.02
C LEU A 33 1.09 10.36 -22.03
N TRP A 34 1.85 9.36 -22.46
CA TRP A 34 2.71 8.59 -21.56
C TRP A 34 4.19 8.63 -21.92
N GLY A 35 4.55 8.95 -23.19
CA GLY A 35 5.94 9.06 -23.64
C GLY A 35 6.67 10.31 -23.17
N SER A 36 5.98 11.22 -22.48
CA SER A 36 6.58 12.48 -22.01
C SER A 36 7.49 12.29 -20.80
N THR A 37 8.53 13.13 -20.69
CA THR A 37 9.46 13.15 -19.56
C THR A 37 8.82 13.75 -18.31
N MET A 38 7.82 13.08 -17.73
CA MET A 38 7.22 13.45 -16.45
C MET A 38 7.97 12.77 -15.32
N ASN A 39 8.49 13.54 -14.38
CA ASN A 39 9.31 13.01 -13.30
C ASN A 39 8.51 12.67 -12.04
N SER A 40 7.29 13.19 -11.91
CA SER A 40 6.48 13.00 -10.71
C SER A 40 4.98 12.95 -11.01
N ALA A 41 4.20 12.39 -10.08
CA ALA A 41 2.73 12.45 -10.10
C ALA A 41 2.22 13.91 -10.07
N ALA A 42 2.92 14.81 -9.34
CA ALA A 42 2.57 16.22 -9.27
C ALA A 42 2.62 16.92 -10.64
N ASP A 43 3.58 16.55 -11.51
CA ASP A 43 3.65 17.08 -12.88
C ASP A 43 2.39 16.72 -13.68
N ILE A 44 1.96 15.45 -13.65
CA ILE A 44 0.76 14.99 -14.34
C ILE A 44 -0.49 15.65 -13.74
N PHE A 45 -0.60 15.72 -12.42
CA PHE A 45 -1.76 16.31 -11.75
C PHE A 45 -1.91 17.81 -12.02
N ALA A 46 -0.80 18.53 -12.21
CA ALA A 46 -0.81 19.92 -12.62
C ALA A 46 -1.27 20.12 -14.08
N LEU A 47 -0.95 19.15 -14.95
CA LEU A 47 -1.28 19.23 -16.39
C LEU A 47 -2.67 18.68 -16.73
N ILE A 48 -3.22 17.78 -15.89
CA ILE A 48 -4.63 17.33 -15.98
C ILE A 48 -5.36 17.80 -14.74
N THR A 49 -6.08 18.90 -14.87
CA THR A 49 -6.86 19.45 -13.77
C THR A 49 -8.13 18.63 -13.50
N ALA A 50 -8.73 18.81 -12.32
CA ALA A 50 -10.04 18.23 -12.00
C ALA A 50 -11.11 18.62 -13.03
N GLY A 51 -11.08 19.87 -13.48
CA GLY A 51 -12.00 20.38 -14.50
C GLY A 51 -11.83 19.70 -15.85
N ASP A 52 -10.58 19.41 -16.27
CA ASP A 52 -10.33 18.70 -17.52
C ASP A 52 -10.92 17.28 -17.48
N VAL A 53 -10.72 16.55 -16.36
CA VAL A 53 -11.24 15.17 -16.25
C VAL A 53 -12.77 15.15 -16.24
N ARG A 54 -13.42 16.05 -15.48
CA ARG A 54 -14.89 16.17 -15.49
C ARG A 54 -15.42 16.57 -16.85
N SER A 55 -14.77 17.54 -17.49
CA SER A 55 -15.15 17.94 -18.84
C SER A 55 -14.99 16.80 -19.87
N LEU A 56 -13.94 16.01 -19.74
CA LEU A 56 -13.72 14.82 -20.57
C LEU A 56 -14.80 13.77 -20.33
N ARG A 57 -15.16 13.54 -19.06
CA ARG A 57 -16.21 12.61 -18.66
C ARG A 57 -17.58 13.02 -19.22
N ASP A 58 -17.94 14.29 -19.05
CA ASP A 58 -19.28 14.78 -19.34
C ASP A 58 -19.48 15.06 -20.85
N ASN A 59 -18.45 15.56 -21.53
CA ASN A 59 -18.56 15.97 -22.94
C ASN A 59 -18.02 14.94 -23.94
N SER A 60 -17.09 14.07 -23.54
CA SER A 60 -16.41 13.12 -24.43
C SER A 60 -16.21 11.75 -23.76
N PRO A 61 -17.28 11.07 -23.28
CA PRO A 61 -17.18 9.83 -22.52
C PRO A 61 -16.46 8.71 -23.27
N ASN A 62 -16.63 8.61 -24.59
CA ASN A 62 -15.94 7.64 -25.42
C ASN A 62 -14.41 7.83 -25.42
N ASN A 63 -13.93 9.07 -25.43
CA ASN A 63 -12.51 9.38 -25.35
C ASN A 63 -11.94 9.01 -23.99
N LEU A 64 -12.70 9.22 -22.91
CA LEU A 64 -12.31 8.85 -21.56
C LEU A 64 -12.24 7.30 -21.41
N ALA A 65 -13.25 6.60 -21.92
CA ALA A 65 -13.24 5.14 -21.95
C ALA A 65 -12.02 4.61 -22.72
N ALA A 66 -11.79 5.12 -23.94
CA ALA A 66 -10.63 4.75 -24.76
C ALA A 66 -9.30 5.03 -24.03
N LEU A 67 -9.19 6.17 -23.34
CA LEU A 67 -8.00 6.50 -22.54
C LEU A 67 -7.77 5.43 -21.45
N CYS A 68 -8.81 5.03 -20.72
CA CYS A 68 -8.70 3.98 -19.71
C CYS A 68 -8.26 2.64 -20.32
N TYR A 69 -8.91 2.19 -21.40
CA TYR A 69 -8.56 0.94 -22.08
C TYR A 69 -7.13 0.95 -22.63
N LYS A 70 -6.74 2.00 -23.36
CA LYS A 70 -5.39 2.13 -23.92
C LYS A 70 -4.32 2.19 -22.81
N THR A 71 -4.59 2.90 -21.71
CA THR A 71 -3.66 3.01 -20.58
C THR A 71 -3.48 1.66 -19.88
N VAL A 72 -4.56 0.92 -19.60
CA VAL A 72 -4.48 -0.42 -19.01
C VAL A 72 -3.77 -1.38 -19.96
N ASN A 73 -4.08 -1.35 -21.25
CA ASN A 73 -3.40 -2.18 -22.25
C ASN A 73 -1.89 -1.89 -22.31
N ARG A 74 -1.47 -0.61 -22.22
CA ARG A 74 -0.05 -0.23 -22.18
C ARG A 74 0.66 -0.81 -20.97
N ILE A 75 0.01 -0.77 -19.77
CA ILE A 75 0.52 -1.38 -18.55
C ILE A 75 0.65 -2.90 -18.71
N THR A 76 -0.36 -3.56 -19.25
CA THR A 76 -0.36 -5.02 -19.50
C THR A 76 0.72 -5.43 -20.49
N THR A 77 0.88 -4.67 -21.57
CA THR A 77 1.95 -4.91 -22.55
C THR A 77 3.32 -4.76 -21.92
N ALA A 78 3.51 -3.79 -21.03
CA ALA A 78 4.76 -3.63 -20.28
C ALA A 78 5.08 -4.81 -19.36
N CYS A 79 4.06 -5.48 -18.81
CA CYS A 79 4.28 -6.71 -18.03
C CYS A 79 4.90 -7.81 -18.89
N ASN A 80 4.51 -7.92 -20.16
CA ASN A 80 4.98 -8.97 -21.07
C ASN A 80 6.29 -8.59 -21.78
N PHE A 81 6.45 -7.33 -22.16
CA PHE A 81 7.52 -6.83 -23.02
C PHE A 81 8.20 -5.58 -22.46
N LEU A 82 8.74 -5.67 -21.22
CA LEU A 82 9.37 -4.52 -20.55
C LEU A 82 10.56 -3.95 -21.34
N SER A 83 11.26 -4.77 -22.14
CA SER A 83 12.38 -4.32 -22.99
C SER A 83 11.96 -3.33 -24.07
N SER A 84 10.70 -3.30 -24.46
CA SER A 84 10.16 -2.42 -25.52
C SER A 84 9.52 -1.14 -24.99
N ILE A 85 9.24 -1.05 -23.68
CA ILE A 85 8.53 0.07 -23.06
C ILE A 85 9.40 0.67 -21.96
N SER A 86 9.56 1.99 -21.98
CA SER A 86 10.32 2.70 -20.95
C SER A 86 9.64 2.58 -19.55
N PRO A 87 10.41 2.34 -18.48
CA PRO A 87 9.87 2.40 -17.11
C PRO A 87 9.12 3.69 -16.79
N THR A 88 9.54 4.82 -17.36
CA THR A 88 8.88 6.12 -17.20
C THR A 88 7.50 6.15 -17.83
N GLU A 89 7.32 5.52 -18.99
CA GLU A 89 6.01 5.42 -19.66
C GLU A 89 5.03 4.61 -18.83
N VAL A 90 5.47 3.48 -18.28
CA VAL A 90 4.65 2.66 -17.38
C VAL A 90 4.19 3.46 -16.15
N LEU A 91 5.11 4.20 -15.53
CA LEU A 91 4.78 5.06 -14.39
C LEU A 91 3.84 6.20 -14.78
N ASN A 92 3.99 6.78 -15.96
CA ASN A 92 3.07 7.81 -16.44
C ASN A 92 1.65 7.25 -16.65
N CYS A 93 1.52 6.03 -17.15
CA CYS A 93 0.23 5.33 -17.22
C CYS A 93 -0.37 5.10 -15.83
N VAL A 94 0.42 4.65 -14.88
CA VAL A 94 0.00 4.45 -13.46
C VAL A 94 -0.48 5.78 -12.86
N ARG A 95 0.29 6.87 -13.01
CA ARG A 95 -0.05 8.20 -12.51
C ARG A 95 -1.31 8.78 -13.15
N LEU A 96 -1.47 8.52 -14.46
CA LEU A 96 -2.63 8.97 -15.21
C LEU A 96 -3.91 8.32 -14.67
N LEU A 97 -3.92 6.99 -14.47
CA LEU A 97 -5.05 6.30 -13.87
C LEU A 97 -5.28 6.75 -12.41
N THR A 98 -4.23 6.95 -11.63
CA THR A 98 -4.34 7.49 -10.26
C THR A 98 -5.06 8.84 -10.25
N ARG A 99 -4.83 9.67 -11.28
CA ARG A 99 -5.51 10.97 -11.42
C ARG A 99 -6.97 10.84 -11.85
N ILE A 100 -7.28 9.93 -12.76
CA ILE A 100 -8.58 9.82 -13.42
C ILE A 100 -9.60 9.04 -12.59
N CYS A 101 -9.22 7.90 -11.99
CA CYS A 101 -10.14 6.97 -11.33
C CYS A 101 -11.09 7.62 -10.31
N PRO A 102 -10.67 8.54 -9.41
CA PRO A 102 -11.58 9.14 -8.45
C PRO A 102 -12.75 9.90 -9.10
N TYR A 103 -12.52 10.52 -10.27
CA TYR A 103 -13.56 11.26 -11.01
C TYR A 103 -14.52 10.34 -11.76
N LEU A 104 -14.12 9.12 -12.06
CA LEU A 104 -15.01 8.08 -12.57
C LEU A 104 -15.87 7.50 -11.44
N PHE A 105 -15.29 7.29 -10.26
CA PHE A 105 -16.00 6.72 -9.12
C PHE A 105 -17.05 7.67 -8.53
N GLU A 106 -16.84 8.99 -8.63
CA GLU A 106 -17.81 9.99 -8.13
C GLU A 106 -19.10 10.03 -8.96
N ASP A 107 -19.11 9.50 -10.18
CA ASP A 107 -20.21 9.62 -11.13
C ASP A 107 -21.00 8.32 -11.25
N SER A 108 -22.35 8.44 -11.14
CA SER A 108 -23.24 7.29 -11.19
C SER A 108 -23.27 6.58 -12.55
N ASP A 109 -23.07 7.30 -13.65
CA ASP A 109 -23.14 6.76 -15.01
C ASP A 109 -21.88 5.94 -15.34
N TRP A 110 -20.78 6.20 -14.62
CA TRP A 110 -19.52 5.45 -14.70
C TRP A 110 -19.42 4.32 -13.68
N LYS A 111 -20.43 4.19 -12.82
CA LYS A 111 -20.48 3.13 -11.82
C LYS A 111 -20.41 1.76 -12.48
N GLY A 112 -19.39 0.99 -12.15
CA GLY A 112 -19.20 -0.34 -12.73
C GLY A 112 -18.45 -0.38 -14.06
N PHE A 113 -18.01 0.75 -14.61
CA PHE A 113 -17.26 0.79 -15.87
C PHE A 113 -16.08 -0.21 -15.90
N PHE A 114 -15.25 -0.22 -14.87
CA PHE A 114 -14.12 -1.12 -14.78
C PHE A 114 -14.51 -2.61 -14.63
N TRP A 115 -15.75 -2.90 -14.21
CA TRP A 115 -16.23 -4.25 -13.95
C TRP A 115 -17.18 -4.77 -15.04
N SER A 116 -17.57 -3.93 -15.98
CA SER A 116 -18.32 -4.34 -17.15
C SER A 116 -17.43 -5.14 -18.09
N LEU A 117 -18.03 -6.13 -18.75
CA LEU A 117 -17.36 -6.85 -19.83
C LEU A 117 -17.26 -5.93 -21.06
N PRO A 118 -16.09 -5.86 -21.71
CA PRO A 118 -15.99 -5.14 -22.98
C PRO A 118 -16.93 -5.77 -24.01
N PRO A 119 -17.45 -4.97 -24.97
CA PRO A 119 -18.22 -5.53 -26.09
C PRO A 119 -17.36 -6.57 -26.84
N ALA A 120 -17.96 -7.72 -27.15
CA ALA A 120 -17.28 -8.80 -27.84
C ALA A 120 -16.90 -8.34 -29.27
N GLU A 121 -15.62 -8.23 -29.55
CA GLU A 121 -15.13 -8.13 -30.93
C GLU A 121 -14.91 -9.55 -31.48
N GLU A 122 -15.44 -9.82 -32.68
CA GLU A 122 -15.49 -11.18 -33.28
C GLU A 122 -14.15 -11.87 -33.50
N ASN A 123 -13.01 -11.21 -33.26
CA ASN A 123 -11.67 -11.69 -33.57
C ASN A 123 -10.68 -11.75 -32.37
N GLU A 124 -11.10 -11.52 -31.14
CA GLU A 124 -10.18 -11.56 -30.01
C GLU A 124 -10.05 -12.94 -29.37
N GLN A 125 -8.85 -13.51 -29.42
CA GLN A 125 -8.44 -14.75 -28.74
C GLN A 125 -8.19 -14.59 -27.24
N PHE A 126 -8.55 -13.45 -26.64
CA PHE A 126 -8.32 -13.18 -25.21
C PHE A 126 -9.59 -13.45 -24.40
N PRO A 127 -9.45 -14.00 -23.17
CA PRO A 127 -10.61 -14.19 -22.32
C PRO A 127 -11.24 -12.83 -22.00
N HIS A 128 -12.54 -12.70 -22.26
CA HIS A 128 -13.32 -11.51 -21.91
C HIS A 128 -13.32 -11.34 -20.40
N GLN A 129 -12.38 -10.54 -19.90
CA GLN A 129 -12.29 -10.19 -18.49
C GLN A 129 -12.62 -8.70 -18.28
N PRO A 130 -13.25 -8.34 -17.14
CA PRO A 130 -13.42 -6.96 -16.76
C PRO A 130 -12.07 -6.22 -16.73
N LEU A 131 -12.08 -4.94 -17.11
CA LEU A 131 -10.87 -4.10 -17.14
C LEU A 131 -10.20 -4.02 -15.76
N ALA A 132 -10.99 -4.05 -14.67
CA ALA A 132 -10.49 -4.10 -13.30
C ALA A 132 -9.63 -5.34 -13.02
N CYS A 133 -10.06 -6.52 -13.48
CA CYS A 133 -9.31 -7.76 -13.28
C CYS A 133 -7.97 -7.72 -14.02
N THR A 134 -7.97 -7.24 -15.27
CA THR A 134 -6.76 -7.04 -16.07
C THR A 134 -5.80 -6.04 -15.41
N LEU A 135 -6.33 -4.91 -14.91
CA LEU A 135 -5.53 -3.90 -14.23
C LEU A 135 -4.90 -4.43 -12.95
N ILE A 136 -5.67 -5.10 -12.07
CA ILE A 136 -5.14 -5.67 -10.82
C ILE A 136 -4.04 -6.68 -11.14
N SER A 137 -4.25 -7.59 -12.08
CA SER A 137 -3.26 -8.60 -12.46
C SER A 137 -1.98 -7.94 -12.98
N ALA A 138 -2.10 -6.96 -13.87
CA ALA A 138 -0.95 -6.25 -14.41
C ALA A 138 -0.18 -5.46 -13.34
N LEU A 139 -0.87 -4.78 -12.41
CA LEU A 139 -0.22 -4.04 -11.32
C LEU A 139 0.49 -4.98 -10.34
N THR A 140 -0.11 -6.13 -10.03
CA THR A 140 0.52 -7.11 -9.14
C THR A 140 1.71 -7.80 -9.81
N ASP A 141 1.67 -8.05 -11.11
CA ASP A 141 2.80 -8.54 -11.89
C ASP A 141 3.96 -7.54 -11.91
N LEU A 142 3.66 -6.24 -12.10
CA LEU A 142 4.68 -5.19 -12.07
C LEU A 142 5.36 -5.06 -10.69
N LEU A 143 4.66 -5.36 -9.60
CA LEU A 143 5.21 -5.31 -8.24
C LEU A 143 6.28 -6.38 -7.96
N PHE A 144 6.36 -7.42 -8.81
CA PHE A 144 7.36 -8.48 -8.74
C PHE A 144 8.17 -8.61 -10.03
N ARG A 145 8.12 -7.60 -10.92
CA ARG A 145 8.85 -7.64 -12.18
C ARG A 145 10.35 -7.37 -11.95
N PRO A 146 11.24 -8.32 -12.35
CA PRO A 146 12.67 -8.10 -12.35
C PRO A 146 13.06 -6.85 -13.16
N GLU A 147 14.11 -6.14 -12.73
CA GLU A 147 14.62 -4.90 -13.30
C GLU A 147 13.64 -3.69 -13.25
N PHE A 148 12.41 -3.91 -12.77
CA PHE A 148 11.45 -2.83 -12.62
C PHE A 148 11.21 -2.49 -11.14
N THR A 149 10.79 -3.48 -10.35
CA THR A 149 10.52 -3.33 -8.91
C THR A 149 11.32 -4.27 -8.04
N VAL A 150 11.96 -5.29 -8.62
CA VAL A 150 12.84 -6.21 -7.92
C VAL A 150 14.14 -6.40 -8.71
N SER A 151 15.22 -6.71 -7.98
CA SER A 151 16.51 -6.97 -8.62
C SER A 151 16.53 -8.39 -9.19
N SER A 152 17.13 -8.56 -10.37
CA SER A 152 17.37 -9.92 -10.87
C SER A 152 18.38 -10.63 -9.98
N LEU A 153 18.03 -11.81 -9.50
CA LEU A 153 18.94 -12.63 -8.72
C LEU A 153 20.06 -13.16 -9.63
N ARG A 154 21.31 -12.78 -9.37
CA ARG A 154 22.48 -13.18 -10.16
C ARG A 154 22.62 -14.70 -10.37
N ASN A 155 22.02 -15.53 -9.53
CA ASN A 155 22.06 -16.98 -9.67
C ASN A 155 21.07 -17.55 -10.70
N HIS A 156 20.11 -16.76 -11.16
CA HIS A 156 19.21 -17.13 -12.26
C HIS A 156 19.85 -16.90 -13.65
N SER A 157 21.00 -16.22 -13.74
CA SER A 157 21.69 -15.95 -15.01
C SER A 157 21.96 -17.22 -15.84
N ARG A 158 22.12 -18.38 -15.22
CA ARG A 158 22.27 -19.64 -15.98
C ARG A 158 20.95 -20.15 -16.57
N ARG A 159 19.81 -19.92 -15.92
CA ARG A 159 18.48 -20.31 -16.46
C ARG A 159 17.98 -19.32 -17.49
N ILE A 160 18.13 -18.01 -17.25
CA ILE A 160 17.75 -16.95 -18.18
C ILE A 160 18.58 -17.00 -19.46
N ILE A 161 19.89 -17.29 -19.39
CA ILE A 161 20.75 -17.47 -20.59
C ILE A 161 20.25 -18.65 -21.42
N ILE A 162 19.82 -19.75 -20.82
CA ILE A 162 19.26 -20.90 -21.55
C ILE A 162 17.92 -20.54 -22.20
N PHE A 163 17.08 -19.72 -21.54
CA PHE A 163 15.80 -19.28 -22.10
C PHE A 163 15.93 -18.25 -23.23
N ILE A 164 16.86 -17.29 -23.12
CA ILE A 164 17.14 -16.29 -24.17
C ILE A 164 17.67 -16.96 -25.44
N PHE A 165 18.45 -18.02 -25.32
CA PHE A 165 18.94 -18.78 -26.46
C PHE A 165 17.87 -19.68 -27.12
N GLN A 166 16.75 -19.96 -26.48
CA GLN A 166 15.67 -20.79 -27.03
C GLN A 166 14.49 -20.01 -27.61
N GLY A 167 14.53 -18.67 -27.63
CA GLY A 167 13.50 -17.84 -28.28
C GLY A 167 12.10 -17.96 -27.66
N GLY A 168 12.01 -18.40 -26.40
CA GLY A 168 10.75 -18.46 -25.65
C GLY A 168 10.32 -17.06 -25.20
N SER A 169 9.05 -16.72 -25.38
CA SER A 169 8.44 -15.56 -24.74
C SER A 169 8.72 -15.61 -23.23
N ASP A 170 9.09 -14.47 -22.63
CA ASP A 170 9.26 -14.30 -21.18
C ASP A 170 7.94 -14.64 -20.47
N ASP A 171 7.70 -15.91 -20.22
CA ASP A 171 6.48 -16.37 -19.60
C ASP A 171 6.56 -16.09 -18.09
N LEU A 172 6.02 -14.92 -17.70
CA LEU A 172 5.93 -14.50 -16.29
C LEU A 172 5.20 -15.51 -15.40
N SER A 173 4.44 -16.43 -16.02
CA SER A 173 3.73 -17.50 -15.29
C SER A 173 4.70 -18.47 -14.60
N THR A 174 5.97 -18.52 -15.03
CA THR A 174 7.01 -19.41 -14.48
C THR A 174 7.84 -18.80 -13.35
N ILE A 175 7.70 -17.49 -13.09
CA ILE A 175 8.44 -16.81 -12.02
C ILE A 175 7.77 -17.09 -10.68
N ASP A 176 8.48 -17.76 -9.78
CA ASP A 176 8.06 -17.87 -8.38
C ASP A 176 8.32 -16.54 -7.66
N SER A 177 7.28 -15.72 -7.53
CA SER A 177 7.35 -14.42 -6.87
C SER A 177 7.70 -14.50 -5.38
N CYS A 178 7.62 -15.68 -4.76
CA CYS A 178 8.10 -15.88 -3.38
C CYS A 178 9.62 -15.73 -3.24
N GLU A 179 10.38 -15.83 -4.33
CA GLU A 179 11.81 -15.53 -4.33
C GLU A 179 12.12 -14.03 -4.34
N TYR A 180 11.13 -13.16 -4.66
CA TYR A 180 11.29 -11.73 -4.86
C TYR A 180 10.60 -10.87 -3.80
N ILE A 181 10.47 -11.37 -2.58
CA ILE A 181 9.94 -10.62 -1.44
C ILE A 181 10.82 -9.39 -1.18
N TRP A 182 10.21 -8.23 -0.91
CA TRP A 182 10.88 -6.92 -0.90
C TRP A 182 11.76 -6.66 0.30
N GLU A 183 11.54 -7.37 1.42
CA GLU A 183 12.32 -7.20 2.65
C GLU A 183 12.33 -8.51 3.46
N ALA A 184 13.40 -8.73 4.21
CA ALA A 184 13.49 -9.85 5.16
C ALA A 184 12.56 -9.62 6.36
N GLY A 185 12.04 -10.72 6.91
CA GLY A 185 11.12 -10.71 8.06
C GLY A 185 10.29 -11.97 8.11
N VAL A 186 8.99 -11.83 8.35
CA VAL A 186 8.05 -12.94 8.39
C VAL A 186 8.14 -13.77 7.12
N GLY A 187 8.39 -15.08 7.28
CA GLY A 187 8.43 -16.02 6.17
C GLY A 187 9.61 -15.91 5.20
N PHE A 188 10.46 -14.88 5.31
CA PHE A 188 11.57 -14.65 4.38
C PHE A 188 12.79 -14.08 5.09
N ALA A 189 13.87 -14.88 5.16
CA ALA A 189 15.08 -14.54 5.91
C ALA A 189 16.14 -13.76 5.11
N THR A 190 16.09 -13.82 3.78
CA THR A 190 17.10 -13.19 2.92
C THR A 190 16.81 -11.70 2.75
N LYS A 191 17.80 -10.84 3.05
CA LYS A 191 17.66 -9.40 2.84
C LYS A 191 17.99 -9.06 1.39
N PRO A 192 17.01 -8.60 0.59
CA PRO A 192 17.24 -8.19 -0.79
C PRO A 192 17.99 -6.86 -0.86
N PRO A 193 18.68 -6.56 -1.98
CA PRO A 193 19.31 -5.27 -2.18
C PRO A 193 18.26 -4.15 -2.21
N GLN A 194 18.53 -3.08 -1.48
CA GLN A 194 17.65 -1.91 -1.41
C GLN A 194 18.00 -0.95 -2.55
N ILE A 195 17.05 -0.71 -3.43
CA ILE A 195 17.19 0.19 -4.57
C ILE A 195 16.06 1.24 -4.50
N ALA A 196 16.45 2.51 -4.35
CA ALA A 196 15.51 3.62 -4.18
C ALA A 196 14.50 3.75 -5.32
N GLU A 197 14.92 3.48 -6.54
CA GLU A 197 14.02 3.51 -7.72
C GLU A 197 12.96 2.41 -7.66
N HIS A 198 13.31 1.21 -7.19
CA HIS A 198 12.34 0.13 -7.01
C HIS A 198 11.30 0.51 -5.95
N ASP A 199 11.73 1.07 -4.83
CA ASP A 199 10.83 1.51 -3.76
C ASP A 199 9.90 2.64 -4.22
N GLN A 200 10.40 3.58 -5.04
CA GLN A 200 9.59 4.62 -5.65
C GLN A 200 8.53 4.03 -6.61
N ARG A 201 8.92 3.10 -7.48
CA ARG A 201 8.01 2.45 -8.44
C ARG A 201 6.93 1.64 -7.71
N ARG A 202 7.30 0.86 -6.67
CA ARG A 202 6.35 0.15 -5.80
C ARG A 202 5.35 1.13 -5.17
N THR A 203 5.84 2.25 -4.65
CA THR A 203 4.99 3.28 -4.02
C THR A 203 3.95 3.83 -4.99
N GLU A 204 4.34 4.14 -6.23
CA GLU A 204 3.43 4.67 -7.26
C GLU A 204 2.35 3.64 -7.63
N ILE A 205 2.73 2.36 -7.80
CA ILE A 205 1.78 1.27 -8.08
C ILE A 205 0.82 1.06 -6.92
N LEU A 206 1.32 1.02 -5.68
CA LEU A 206 0.49 0.86 -4.49
C LEU A 206 -0.49 2.02 -4.30
N LYS A 207 -0.11 3.25 -4.66
CA LYS A 207 -1.01 4.41 -4.66
C LYS A 207 -2.15 4.26 -5.67
N LEU A 208 -1.89 3.71 -6.86
CA LEU A 208 -2.96 3.41 -7.80
C LEU A 208 -3.90 2.33 -7.25
N LEU A 209 -3.38 1.27 -6.63
CA LEU A 209 -4.21 0.25 -5.98
C LEU A 209 -5.09 0.86 -4.89
N LEU A 210 -4.54 1.72 -4.01
CA LEU A 210 -5.33 2.45 -3.01
C LEU A 210 -6.40 3.33 -3.65
N THR A 211 -6.08 3.96 -4.78
CA THR A 211 -7.06 4.75 -5.54
C THR A 211 -8.19 3.87 -6.07
N CYS A 212 -7.88 2.68 -6.60
CA CYS A 212 -8.89 1.72 -7.01
C CYS A 212 -9.76 1.25 -5.82
N PHE A 213 -9.14 0.96 -4.68
CA PHE A 213 -9.86 0.57 -3.46
C PHE A 213 -10.76 1.69 -2.93
N SER A 214 -10.46 2.94 -3.22
CA SER A 214 -11.28 4.09 -2.81
C SER A 214 -12.65 4.15 -3.48
N GLU A 215 -12.95 3.33 -4.50
CA GLU A 215 -14.30 3.20 -5.05
C GLU A 215 -15.33 2.91 -3.94
N VAL A 216 -14.93 2.20 -2.90
CA VAL A 216 -15.76 1.90 -1.72
C VAL A 216 -16.38 3.14 -1.05
N ILE A 217 -15.74 4.29 -1.13
CA ILE A 217 -16.19 5.55 -0.53
C ILE A 217 -17.41 6.12 -1.29
N TYR A 218 -17.51 5.82 -2.57
CA TYR A 218 -18.56 6.32 -3.48
C TYR A 218 -19.73 5.35 -3.63
N VAL A 219 -19.61 4.13 -3.08
CA VAL A 219 -20.62 3.07 -3.19
C VAL A 219 -21.40 2.97 -1.88
N PRO A 220 -22.75 2.87 -1.91
CA PRO A 220 -23.56 2.69 -0.71
C PRO A 220 -23.14 1.46 0.11
N VAL A 221 -23.25 1.55 1.44
CA VAL A 221 -22.86 0.46 2.37
C VAL A 221 -23.64 -0.83 2.12
N ILE A 222 -24.87 -0.73 1.57
CA ILE A 222 -25.76 -1.86 1.31
C ILE A 222 -25.36 -2.64 0.04
N ASP A 223 -24.49 -2.10 -0.80
CA ASP A 223 -24.09 -2.74 -2.05
C ASP A 223 -23.12 -3.90 -1.75
N GLU A 224 -23.54 -5.12 -2.08
CA GLU A 224 -22.76 -6.36 -1.87
C GLU A 224 -21.42 -6.34 -2.66
N ASN A 225 -21.36 -5.62 -3.77
CA ASN A 225 -20.18 -5.51 -4.62
C ASN A 225 -19.23 -4.36 -4.22
N ARG A 226 -19.49 -3.71 -3.11
CA ARG A 226 -18.74 -2.54 -2.64
C ARG A 226 -17.23 -2.78 -2.54
N MET A 227 -16.82 -3.99 -2.11
CA MET A 227 -15.41 -4.34 -1.84
C MET A 227 -14.73 -5.14 -2.97
N ARG A 228 -15.29 -5.16 -4.18
CA ARG A 228 -14.84 -6.03 -5.29
C ARG A 228 -13.37 -5.86 -5.69
N TRP A 229 -12.81 -4.64 -5.63
CA TRP A 229 -11.39 -4.41 -5.87
C TRP A 229 -10.51 -5.12 -4.85
N ILE A 230 -10.85 -4.96 -3.57
CA ILE A 230 -10.11 -5.57 -2.45
C ILE A 230 -10.30 -7.09 -2.48
N ALA A 231 -11.53 -7.56 -2.69
CA ALA A 231 -11.83 -8.99 -2.80
C ALA A 231 -11.00 -9.65 -3.91
N ARG A 232 -10.95 -9.05 -5.12
CA ARG A 232 -10.12 -9.55 -6.21
C ARG A 232 -8.63 -9.54 -5.89
N PHE A 233 -8.14 -8.46 -5.27
CA PHE A 233 -6.72 -8.31 -4.92
C PHE A 233 -6.26 -9.31 -3.86
N THR A 234 -7.12 -9.63 -2.87
CA THR A 234 -6.81 -10.54 -1.75
C THR A 234 -7.22 -11.99 -2.01
N SER A 235 -7.81 -12.32 -3.16
CA SER A 235 -8.29 -13.67 -3.51
C SER A 235 -7.18 -14.57 -4.05
N ALA A 236 -7.48 -15.87 -4.14
CA ALA A 236 -6.61 -16.88 -4.76
C ALA A 236 -6.37 -16.64 -6.26
N GLU A 237 -7.22 -15.85 -6.92
CA GLU A 237 -7.05 -15.50 -8.32
C GLU A 237 -5.87 -14.55 -8.57
N ASN A 238 -5.40 -13.87 -7.52
CA ASN A 238 -4.16 -13.12 -7.55
C ASN A 238 -2.97 -14.06 -7.23
N ARG A 239 -2.22 -14.45 -8.24
CA ARG A 239 -1.05 -15.35 -8.08
C ARG A 239 0.03 -14.81 -7.13
N HIS A 240 0.07 -13.50 -6.90
CA HIS A 240 1.04 -12.85 -6.03
C HIS A 240 0.51 -12.57 -4.62
N VAL A 241 -0.65 -13.10 -4.23
CA VAL A 241 -1.32 -12.74 -2.97
C VAL A 241 -0.44 -13.00 -1.74
N LEU A 242 0.26 -14.13 -1.66
CA LEU A 242 1.16 -14.46 -0.55
C LEU A 242 2.42 -13.58 -0.53
N PRO A 243 3.21 -13.46 -1.62
CA PRO A 243 4.39 -12.58 -1.61
C PRO A 243 4.03 -11.10 -1.43
N LEU A 244 2.84 -10.65 -1.86
CA LEU A 244 2.35 -9.30 -1.57
C LEU A 244 2.12 -9.10 -0.08
N PHE A 245 1.33 -9.96 0.56
CA PHE A 245 1.09 -9.90 2.01
C PHE A 245 2.41 -9.85 2.78
N THR A 246 3.32 -10.79 2.49
CA THR A 246 4.62 -10.90 3.16
C THR A 246 5.48 -9.67 2.93
N SER A 247 5.55 -9.17 1.68
CA SER A 247 6.34 -7.98 1.34
C SER A 247 5.83 -6.71 2.03
N LEU A 248 4.51 -6.49 2.03
CA LEU A 248 3.89 -5.34 2.70
C LEU A 248 4.17 -5.36 4.21
N LEU A 249 3.92 -6.50 4.87
CA LEU A 249 4.16 -6.66 6.30
C LEU A 249 5.63 -6.46 6.67
N ASN A 250 6.55 -7.07 5.90
CA ASN A 250 7.98 -7.00 6.17
C ASN A 250 8.53 -5.58 5.97
N VAL A 251 8.11 -4.87 4.91
CA VAL A 251 8.53 -3.48 4.68
C VAL A 251 8.10 -2.58 5.84
N ILE A 252 6.89 -2.75 6.37
CA ILE A 252 6.39 -1.98 7.51
C ILE A 252 7.24 -2.27 8.76
N CYS A 253 7.38 -3.55 9.11
CA CYS A 253 8.03 -3.95 10.35
C CYS A 253 9.57 -3.80 10.32
N ALA A 254 10.20 -3.82 9.15
CA ALA A 254 11.64 -3.63 9.02
C ALA A 254 12.05 -2.15 8.94
N TYR A 255 11.13 -1.22 8.67
CA TYR A 255 11.47 0.18 8.50
C TYR A 255 12.00 0.79 9.80
N ASP A 256 13.13 1.51 9.69
CA ASP A 256 13.75 2.22 10.79
C ASP A 256 13.85 3.73 10.48
N PRO A 257 13.08 4.59 11.19
CA PRO A 257 13.06 6.02 10.96
C PRO A 257 14.29 6.76 11.54
N ILE A 258 15.13 6.10 12.32
CA ILE A 258 16.29 6.72 12.98
C ILE A 258 17.33 7.15 11.95
N GLY A 259 17.42 6.45 10.82
CA GLY A 259 18.38 6.74 9.77
C GLY A 259 19.84 6.63 10.26
N TYR A 260 20.71 7.53 9.78
CA TYR A 260 22.13 7.51 10.14
C TYR A 260 22.46 8.21 11.48
N GLY A 261 21.46 8.69 12.24
CA GLY A 261 21.69 9.44 13.49
C GLY A 261 22.37 10.81 13.31
N VAL A 262 22.51 11.29 12.09
CA VAL A 262 23.12 12.58 11.78
C VAL A 262 22.04 13.68 11.85
N PRO A 263 22.31 14.84 12.49
CA PRO A 263 21.37 15.95 12.51
C PRO A 263 20.99 16.37 11.10
N TYR A 264 19.69 16.63 10.88
CA TYR A 264 19.15 17.06 9.58
C TYR A 264 19.42 16.10 8.41
N ASN A 265 19.66 14.81 8.67
CA ASN A 265 19.94 13.84 7.61
C ASN A 265 18.79 13.77 6.58
N TYR A 266 17.56 14.02 6.99
CA TYR A 266 16.36 14.05 6.11
C TYR A 266 16.40 15.19 5.08
N LEU A 267 17.24 16.22 5.29
CA LEU A 267 17.47 17.27 4.30
C LEU A 267 18.56 16.89 3.29
N LEU A 268 19.47 16.02 3.71
CA LEU A 268 20.62 15.61 2.89
C LEU A 268 20.34 14.35 2.06
N PHE A 269 19.48 13.45 2.57
CA PHE A 269 19.20 12.16 1.94
C PHE A 269 17.69 12.00 1.74
N THR A 270 17.29 11.73 0.51
CA THR A 270 15.91 11.38 0.19
C THR A 270 15.64 9.95 0.66
N ASP A 271 14.71 9.78 1.58
CA ASP A 271 14.28 8.48 2.06
C ASP A 271 13.09 7.99 1.22
N SER A 272 13.36 7.11 0.27
CA SER A 272 12.32 6.49 -0.57
C SER A 272 11.52 5.42 0.18
N ARG A 273 12.01 4.94 1.32
CA ARG A 273 11.41 3.85 2.08
C ARG A 273 10.24 4.29 2.96
N GLU A 274 10.26 5.52 3.47
CA GLU A 274 9.12 6.00 4.27
C GLU A 274 7.83 6.08 3.45
N PRO A 275 7.81 6.69 2.24
CA PRO A 275 6.60 6.67 1.41
C PRO A 275 6.14 5.25 1.06
N LEU A 276 7.07 4.32 0.82
CA LEU A 276 6.75 2.92 0.58
C LEU A 276 6.13 2.27 1.82
N MET A 277 6.76 2.43 2.99
CA MET A 277 6.25 1.89 4.27
C MET A 277 4.85 2.42 4.57
N GLN A 278 4.65 3.73 4.46
CA GLN A 278 3.36 4.36 4.72
C GLN A 278 2.27 3.86 3.76
N THR A 279 2.57 3.78 2.47
CA THR A 279 1.61 3.30 1.47
C THR A 279 1.35 1.80 1.64
N ALA A 280 2.38 1.00 1.95
CA ALA A 280 2.24 -0.42 2.25
C ALA A 280 1.34 -0.66 3.48
N LEU A 281 1.52 0.14 4.53
CA LEU A 281 0.68 0.10 5.73
C LEU A 281 -0.79 0.40 5.39
N GLN A 282 -1.05 1.44 4.61
CA GLN A 282 -2.41 1.80 4.18
C GLN A 282 -3.07 0.69 3.34
N VAL A 283 -2.35 0.12 2.38
CA VAL A 283 -2.84 -1.03 1.59
C VAL A 283 -3.15 -2.21 2.49
N LEU A 284 -2.24 -2.56 3.40
CA LEU A 284 -2.39 -3.72 4.27
C LEU A 284 -3.61 -3.59 5.20
N ILE A 285 -3.77 -2.45 5.88
CA ILE A 285 -4.91 -2.26 6.80
C ILE A 285 -6.25 -2.25 6.06
N VAL A 286 -6.33 -1.65 4.87
CA VAL A 286 -7.54 -1.65 4.04
C VAL A 286 -7.90 -3.07 3.60
N CYS A 287 -6.92 -3.88 3.21
CA CYS A 287 -7.14 -5.28 2.86
C CYS A 287 -7.56 -6.14 4.07
N LEU A 288 -7.05 -5.85 5.26
CA LEU A 288 -7.41 -6.54 6.49
C LEU A 288 -8.78 -6.09 7.07
N ASP A 289 -9.31 -4.95 6.64
CA ASP A 289 -10.63 -4.46 7.08
C ASP A 289 -11.78 -4.99 6.23
N SER A 290 -11.49 -5.60 5.09
CA SER A 290 -12.50 -6.19 4.23
C SER A 290 -12.97 -7.52 4.81
N GLU A 291 -13.88 -7.47 5.78
CA GLU A 291 -14.58 -8.66 6.23
C GLU A 291 -15.46 -9.18 5.10
N THR A 292 -15.24 -10.43 4.70
CA THR A 292 -16.24 -11.18 3.96
C THR A 292 -17.46 -11.31 4.89
N GLN A 293 -18.54 -10.61 4.58
CA GLN A 293 -19.81 -10.80 5.27
C GLN A 293 -20.28 -12.24 4.98
N SER A 294 -19.80 -13.18 5.74
CA SER A 294 -20.28 -14.56 5.80
C SER A 294 -21.59 -14.60 6.56
N SER A 295 -22.63 -13.95 6.04
CA SER A 295 -24.00 -14.22 6.45
C SER A 295 -24.55 -15.31 5.56
N ASP A 296 -24.52 -16.54 6.07
CA ASP A 296 -25.45 -17.68 5.81
C ASP A 296 -25.88 -18.03 4.38
N LYS A 297 -25.17 -17.62 3.34
CA LYS A 297 -25.40 -18.12 1.99
C LYS A 297 -24.08 -18.56 1.36
N LYS A 298 -24.07 -19.79 0.87
CA LYS A 298 -23.08 -20.41 -0.02
C LYS A 298 -22.84 -19.55 -1.28
N ASN A 299 -22.29 -18.38 -1.13
CA ASN A 299 -21.79 -17.61 -2.23
C ASN A 299 -20.26 -17.67 -2.17
N GLU A 300 -19.66 -18.10 -3.25
CA GLU A 300 -18.25 -18.16 -3.60
C GLU A 300 -17.55 -16.79 -3.54
N TYR A 301 -17.71 -16.07 -2.42
CA TYR A 301 -16.83 -14.92 -2.17
C TYR A 301 -15.50 -15.50 -1.72
N ALA A 302 -14.52 -15.29 -2.56
CA ALA A 302 -13.13 -15.69 -2.35
C ALA A 302 -12.70 -15.31 -0.92
N ASP A 303 -12.21 -16.28 -0.15
CA ASP A 303 -11.65 -16.05 1.17
C ASP A 303 -10.59 -14.95 1.09
N ASN A 304 -10.61 -14.02 2.03
CA ASN A 304 -9.57 -13.01 2.12
C ASN A 304 -8.25 -13.66 2.58
N PHE A 305 -7.37 -13.93 1.65
CA PHE A 305 -6.09 -14.61 1.94
C PHE A 305 -5.15 -13.77 2.80
N PHE A 306 -5.26 -12.44 2.85
CA PHE A 306 -4.45 -11.62 3.75
C PHE A 306 -4.81 -11.90 5.21
N ILE A 307 -6.10 -11.97 5.53
CA ILE A 307 -6.59 -12.37 6.86
C ILE A 307 -6.15 -13.81 7.18
N ASN A 308 -6.29 -14.71 6.21
CA ASN A 308 -5.90 -16.10 6.35
C ASN A 308 -4.39 -16.24 6.65
N TYR A 309 -3.52 -15.54 5.92
CA TYR A 309 -2.08 -15.58 6.18
C TYR A 309 -1.72 -14.95 7.53
N LEU A 310 -2.31 -13.82 7.89
CA LEU A 310 -2.10 -13.19 9.20
C LEU A 310 -2.48 -14.13 10.33
N SER A 311 -3.62 -14.83 10.21
CA SER A 311 -4.11 -15.77 11.23
C SER A 311 -3.21 -16.99 11.41
N ARG A 312 -2.41 -17.35 10.40
CA ARG A 312 -1.53 -18.53 10.39
C ARG A 312 -0.10 -18.25 10.85
N ILE A 313 0.30 -17.00 11.06
CA ILE A 313 1.61 -16.69 11.64
C ILE A 313 1.63 -17.29 13.05
N HIS A 314 2.65 -18.12 13.34
CA HIS A 314 2.72 -18.88 14.59
C HIS A 314 4.12 -18.98 15.21
N ARG A 315 5.17 -18.58 14.50
CA ARG A 315 6.54 -18.65 15.02
C ARG A 315 6.80 -17.48 15.96
N GLU A 316 7.42 -17.74 17.10
CA GLU A 316 7.76 -16.69 18.07
C GLU A 316 8.69 -15.63 17.47
N GLU A 317 9.61 -16.01 16.59
CA GLU A 317 10.52 -15.11 15.89
C GLU A 317 9.79 -14.10 14.98
N ASP A 318 8.72 -14.56 14.30
CA ASP A 318 7.88 -13.71 13.45
C ASP A 318 7.11 -12.70 14.31
N PHE A 319 6.56 -13.14 15.44
CA PHE A 319 5.87 -12.24 16.39
C PHE A 319 6.83 -11.22 16.99
N GLU A 320 8.04 -11.64 17.37
CA GLU A 320 9.07 -10.75 17.87
C GLU A 320 9.44 -9.68 16.84
N PHE A 321 9.65 -10.08 15.58
CA PHE A 321 9.94 -9.18 14.47
C PHE A 321 8.82 -8.14 14.27
N MET A 322 7.58 -8.59 14.19
CA MET A 322 6.41 -7.73 14.01
C MET A 322 6.27 -6.74 15.18
N LEU A 323 6.35 -7.24 16.41
CA LEU A 323 6.17 -6.45 17.61
C LEU A 323 7.27 -5.41 17.77
N LYS A 324 8.54 -5.80 17.60
CA LYS A 324 9.69 -4.87 17.65
C LYS A 324 9.57 -3.80 16.58
N GLY A 325 9.16 -4.16 15.36
CA GLY A 325 8.96 -3.22 14.26
C GLY A 325 7.88 -2.18 14.60
N MET A 326 6.69 -2.62 14.98
CA MET A 326 5.57 -1.74 15.34
C MET A 326 5.91 -0.87 16.55
N THR A 327 6.51 -1.44 17.61
CA THR A 327 6.91 -0.70 18.81
C THR A 327 7.93 0.38 18.48
N ARG A 328 8.94 0.08 17.63
CA ARG A 328 9.94 1.05 17.17
C ARG A 328 9.29 2.24 16.48
N LEU A 329 8.33 1.99 15.60
CA LEU A 329 7.60 3.04 14.89
C LEU A 329 6.70 3.85 15.83
N LEU A 330 5.97 3.21 16.73
CA LEU A 330 5.12 3.89 17.71
C LEU A 330 5.95 4.73 18.69
N THR A 331 7.14 4.26 19.05
CA THR A 331 8.04 4.95 19.99
C THR A 331 8.83 6.09 19.33
N ASN A 332 8.80 6.20 17.99
CA ASN A 332 9.58 7.20 17.24
C ASN A 332 9.53 8.62 17.82
N PRO A 333 8.36 9.18 18.23
CA PRO A 333 8.32 10.53 18.83
C PRO A 333 8.95 10.62 20.21
N LEU A 334 9.09 9.48 20.90
CA LEU A 334 9.63 9.40 22.27
C LEU A 334 11.14 9.23 22.31
N VAL A 335 11.75 8.89 21.18
CA VAL A 335 13.21 8.73 21.09
C VAL A 335 13.86 10.10 21.18
N ALA A 336 14.25 10.48 22.40
CA ALA A 336 15.06 11.66 22.64
C ALA A 336 16.47 11.40 22.10
N THR A 337 16.81 12.03 21.00
CA THR A 337 18.17 12.03 20.51
C THR A 337 18.92 13.20 21.10
N TYR A 338 20.18 12.99 21.49
CA TYR A 338 21.06 14.07 21.96
C TYR A 338 21.26 15.14 20.89
N LEU A 339 20.99 14.83 19.64
CA LEU A 339 21.13 15.73 18.50
C LEU A 339 19.75 16.14 17.99
N PRO A 340 19.40 17.43 18.01
CA PRO A 340 18.11 17.90 17.49
C PRO A 340 17.90 17.49 16.04
N SER A 341 16.68 17.04 15.71
CA SER A 341 16.29 16.65 14.35
C SER A 341 17.13 15.51 13.72
N SER A 342 17.70 14.63 14.55
CA SER A 342 18.43 13.45 14.08
C SER A 342 17.49 12.27 13.74
N THR A 343 16.27 12.28 14.25
CA THR A 343 15.22 11.31 13.94
C THR A 343 14.18 11.92 13.03
N LYS A 344 13.73 11.14 12.07
CA LYS A 344 12.61 11.52 11.20
C LYS A 344 11.30 11.27 11.92
N LYS A 345 10.41 12.26 11.96
CA LYS A 345 9.07 12.10 12.53
C LYS A 345 8.16 11.44 11.51
N ILE A 346 7.64 10.28 11.85
CA ILE A 346 6.58 9.61 11.08
C ILE A 346 5.20 10.12 11.48
N THR A 347 4.21 10.01 10.62
CA THR A 347 2.86 10.54 10.83
C THR A 347 1.78 9.46 10.89
N CYS A 348 2.09 8.21 10.55
CA CYS A 348 1.15 7.10 10.39
C CYS A 348 0.88 6.29 11.68
N HIS A 349 0.87 6.95 12.85
CA HIS A 349 0.69 6.24 14.14
C HIS A 349 -0.71 5.65 14.29
N GLN A 350 -1.74 6.31 13.75
CA GLN A 350 -3.11 5.78 13.79
C GLN A 350 -3.23 4.48 12.98
N GLU A 351 -2.67 4.47 11.79
CA GLU A 351 -2.63 3.29 10.92
C GLU A 351 -1.85 2.13 11.56
N LEU A 352 -0.75 2.44 12.28
CA LEU A 352 0.00 1.43 13.04
C LEU A 352 -0.82 0.83 14.19
N LEU A 353 -1.61 1.63 14.89
CA LEU A 353 -2.52 1.13 15.92
C LEU A 353 -3.61 0.24 15.31
N VAL A 354 -4.15 0.60 14.14
CA VAL A 354 -5.09 -0.26 13.40
C VAL A 354 -4.44 -1.60 13.04
N LEU A 355 -3.20 -1.59 12.53
CA LEU A 355 -2.48 -2.82 12.22
C LEU A 355 -2.27 -3.69 13.48
N LEU A 356 -1.84 -3.09 14.59
CA LEU A 356 -1.67 -3.78 15.86
C LEU A 356 -2.99 -4.43 16.32
N TRP A 357 -4.09 -3.70 16.23
CA TRP A 357 -5.42 -4.24 16.55
C TRP A 357 -5.75 -5.44 15.65
N LYS A 358 -5.61 -5.31 14.32
CA LYS A 358 -5.90 -6.40 13.37
C LYS A 358 -5.02 -7.64 13.63
N CYS A 359 -3.76 -7.47 14.04
CA CYS A 359 -2.92 -8.59 14.48
C CYS A 359 -3.49 -9.29 15.72
N CYS A 360 -3.98 -8.55 16.69
CA CYS A 360 -4.61 -9.11 17.90
C CYS A 360 -5.94 -9.80 17.59
N GLU A 361 -6.73 -9.23 16.67
CA GLU A 361 -8.06 -9.72 16.31
C GLU A 361 -8.00 -11.02 15.49
N TYR A 362 -7.23 -11.04 14.41
CA TYR A 362 -7.21 -12.17 13.48
C TYR A 362 -6.27 -13.30 13.89
N ASN A 363 -5.25 -13.04 14.69
CA ASN A 363 -4.29 -14.06 15.15
C ASN A 363 -4.63 -14.64 16.54
N GLN A 364 -5.91 -14.78 16.85
CA GLN A 364 -6.38 -15.30 18.16
C GLN A 364 -5.96 -16.76 18.40
N VAL A 365 -6.06 -17.60 17.36
CA VAL A 365 -5.74 -19.03 17.44
C VAL A 365 -4.26 -19.26 17.64
N MET A 366 -3.41 -18.50 16.95
CA MET A 366 -1.94 -18.61 16.97
C MET A 366 -1.29 -17.75 18.05
N LYS A 367 -2.11 -16.99 18.82
CA LYS A 367 -1.70 -16.39 20.09
C LYS A 367 -0.76 -15.18 20.01
N PHE A 368 -0.89 -14.33 19.00
CA PHE A 368 -0.16 -13.06 18.96
C PHE A 368 -0.36 -12.25 20.24
N MET A 369 -1.61 -12.11 20.68
CA MET A 369 -1.97 -11.48 21.96
C MET A 369 -1.30 -12.19 23.14
N PHE A 370 -1.28 -13.54 23.16
CA PHE A 370 -0.63 -14.29 24.22
C PHE A 370 0.88 -14.06 24.23
N TYR A 371 1.52 -14.00 23.06
CA TYR A 371 2.95 -13.68 22.95
C TYR A 371 3.24 -12.28 23.47
N LEU A 372 2.48 -11.27 23.05
CA LEU A 372 2.56 -9.90 23.52
C LEU A 372 2.49 -9.80 25.04
N LEU A 373 1.60 -10.57 25.66
CA LEU A 373 1.38 -10.57 27.12
C LEU A 373 2.40 -11.42 27.89
N LYS A 374 2.97 -12.46 27.25
CA LYS A 374 4.02 -13.32 27.85
C LYS A 374 5.33 -12.55 28.02
N THR A 375 5.67 -11.72 27.08
CA THR A 375 6.88 -10.88 27.08
C THR A 375 6.68 -9.60 27.87
N SER A 376 7.74 -8.88 28.21
CA SER A 376 7.64 -7.55 28.82
C SER A 376 7.25 -6.48 27.80
N ASP A 377 7.16 -6.84 26.54
CA ASP A 377 7.01 -5.96 25.38
C ASP A 377 5.64 -5.26 25.34
N VAL A 378 4.63 -5.84 26.03
CA VAL A 378 3.32 -5.18 26.18
C VAL A 378 3.44 -3.80 26.84
N LEU A 379 4.38 -3.63 27.77
CA LEU A 379 4.61 -2.31 28.42
C LEU A 379 5.34 -1.35 27.50
N GLU A 380 6.21 -1.86 26.62
CA GLU A 380 6.89 -1.08 25.59
C GLU A 380 5.94 -0.58 24.50
N VAL A 381 4.84 -1.29 24.26
CA VAL A 381 3.75 -0.85 23.37
C VAL A 381 2.80 0.10 24.09
N LEU A 382 2.50 -0.17 25.38
CA LEU A 382 1.56 0.65 26.16
C LEU A 382 2.04 2.10 26.33
N VAL A 383 3.31 2.31 26.65
CA VAL A 383 3.86 3.64 26.90
C VAL A 383 3.70 4.57 25.68
N PRO A 384 4.08 4.17 24.43
CA PRO A 384 3.81 4.98 23.25
C PRO A 384 2.31 5.24 23.02
N ILE A 385 1.44 4.26 23.25
CA ILE A 385 -0.02 4.45 23.11
C ILE A 385 -0.49 5.55 24.06
N LEU A 386 -0.11 5.49 25.34
CA LEU A 386 -0.46 6.51 26.32
C LEU A 386 0.08 7.89 25.94
N PHE A 387 1.31 7.95 25.43
CA PHE A 387 1.89 9.20 24.92
C PHE A 387 1.05 9.77 23.77
N HIS A 388 0.69 8.95 22.77
CA HIS A 388 -0.11 9.42 21.63
C HIS A 388 -1.50 9.88 22.05
N VAL A 389 -2.15 9.18 22.98
CA VAL A 389 -3.45 9.57 23.55
C VAL A 389 -3.33 10.94 24.21
N THR A 390 -2.32 11.13 25.07
CA THR A 390 -2.11 12.38 25.81
C THR A 390 -1.76 13.53 24.88
N ALA A 391 -0.80 13.32 23.97
CA ALA A 391 -0.34 14.34 23.02
C ALA A 391 -1.40 14.79 22.01
N SER A 392 -2.40 13.94 21.76
CA SER A 392 -3.49 14.22 20.81
C SER A 392 -4.76 14.78 21.49
N ARG A 393 -4.79 14.88 22.81
CA ARG A 393 -5.96 15.24 23.63
C ARG A 393 -6.66 16.52 23.18
N ASN A 394 -5.91 17.51 22.73
CA ASN A 394 -6.41 18.83 22.33
C ASN A 394 -6.53 19.02 20.81
N ASP A 395 -6.28 17.99 20.01
CA ASP A 395 -6.31 18.06 18.57
C ASP A 395 -7.53 17.31 18.00
N PRO A 396 -8.59 18.01 17.57
CA PRO A 396 -9.77 17.37 17.00
C PRO A 396 -9.48 16.51 15.75
N ALA A 397 -8.41 16.82 15.02
CA ALA A 397 -8.01 16.05 13.82
C ALA A 397 -7.47 14.65 14.19
N ARG A 398 -7.09 14.43 15.47
CA ARG A 398 -6.52 13.18 15.97
C ARG A 398 -7.46 12.35 16.86
N VAL A 399 -8.74 12.66 16.84
CA VAL A 399 -9.75 11.89 17.62
C VAL A 399 -9.70 10.40 17.28
N GLY A 400 -9.53 10.04 16.00
CA GLY A 400 -9.39 8.64 15.59
C GLY A 400 -8.20 7.92 16.26
N LEU A 401 -7.07 8.60 16.43
CA LEU A 401 -5.89 8.06 17.11
C LEU A 401 -6.18 7.79 18.59
N ILE A 402 -6.89 8.71 19.26
CA ILE A 402 -7.29 8.55 20.66
C ILE A 402 -8.23 7.35 20.81
N HIS A 403 -9.26 7.27 19.96
CA HIS A 403 -10.22 6.16 19.98
C HIS A 403 -9.52 4.81 19.78
N MET A 404 -8.60 4.70 18.82
CA MET A 404 -7.84 3.48 18.58
C MET A 404 -6.94 3.13 19.78
N GLY A 405 -6.27 4.11 20.38
CA GLY A 405 -5.44 3.90 21.56
C GLY A 405 -6.25 3.37 22.73
N VAL A 406 -7.39 4.01 23.05
CA VAL A 406 -8.30 3.58 24.11
C VAL A 406 -8.88 2.19 23.83
N PHE A 407 -9.27 1.92 22.57
CA PHE A 407 -9.80 0.61 22.18
C PHE A 407 -8.77 -0.51 22.38
N ILE A 408 -7.51 -0.30 22.02
CA ILE A 408 -6.43 -1.29 22.24
C ILE A 408 -6.22 -1.50 23.74
N ILE A 409 -6.23 -0.45 24.56
CA ILE A 409 -6.10 -0.58 26.02
C ILE A 409 -7.27 -1.39 26.59
N LEU A 410 -8.49 -1.16 26.12
CA LEU A 410 -9.67 -1.95 26.52
C LEU A 410 -9.51 -3.42 26.12
N LEU A 411 -9.06 -3.69 24.89
CA LEU A 411 -8.79 -5.05 24.43
C LEU A 411 -7.76 -5.76 25.31
N LEU A 412 -6.65 -5.10 25.63
CA LEU A 412 -5.61 -5.61 26.52
C LEU A 412 -6.12 -5.82 27.95
N SER A 413 -7.00 -4.94 28.44
CA SER A 413 -7.52 -5.00 29.81
C SER A 413 -8.40 -6.21 30.10
N GLY A 414 -8.96 -6.83 29.07
CA GLY A 414 -9.68 -8.11 29.16
C GLY A 414 -8.77 -9.28 29.58
N GLU A 415 -7.47 -9.12 29.46
CA GLU A 415 -6.49 -10.18 29.71
C GLU A 415 -5.86 -10.05 31.11
N ARG A 416 -5.99 -11.11 31.93
CA ARG A 416 -5.45 -11.13 33.29
C ARG A 416 -3.94 -10.84 33.34
N ASN A 417 -3.17 -11.37 32.38
CA ASN A 417 -1.73 -11.20 32.34
C ASN A 417 -1.32 -9.75 32.12
N PHE A 418 -2.14 -8.96 31.44
CA PHE A 418 -1.91 -7.52 31.28
C PHE A 418 -1.95 -6.81 32.64
N GLY A 419 -2.98 -7.05 33.45
CA GLY A 419 -3.07 -6.49 34.78
C GLY A 419 -1.88 -6.84 35.69
N VAL A 420 -1.38 -8.08 35.58
CA VAL A 420 -0.17 -8.51 36.33
C VAL A 420 1.06 -7.71 35.86
N ARG A 421 1.22 -7.47 34.54
CA ARG A 421 2.35 -6.70 33.99
C ARG A 421 2.31 -5.23 34.37
N LEU A 422 1.13 -4.64 34.49
CA LEU A 422 0.97 -3.24 34.90
C LEU A 422 1.54 -2.94 36.28
N ASN A 423 1.70 -3.93 37.16
CA ASN A 423 2.31 -3.75 38.50
C ASN A 423 3.85 -3.56 38.44
N LYS A 424 4.49 -3.65 37.27
CA LYS A 424 5.91 -3.34 37.16
C LYS A 424 6.18 -1.87 37.38
N PRO A 425 7.28 -1.51 38.11
CA PRO A 425 7.65 -0.12 38.32
C PRO A 425 7.80 0.61 36.98
N TYR A 426 7.25 1.80 36.89
CA TYR A 426 7.44 2.69 35.75
C TYR A 426 8.72 3.51 35.94
N THR A 427 9.61 3.42 34.96
CA THR A 427 10.80 4.28 34.89
C THR A 427 10.59 5.29 33.76
N PRO A 428 10.49 6.59 34.04
CA PRO A 428 10.29 7.61 33.00
C PRO A 428 11.41 7.56 31.96
N ARG A 429 11.08 7.05 30.76
CA ARG A 429 11.98 7.09 29.57
C ARG A 429 11.46 8.06 28.53
N ALA A 430 10.22 8.51 28.69
CA ALA A 430 9.51 9.34 27.74
C ALA A 430 8.93 10.57 28.45
N ALA A 431 8.98 11.71 27.79
CA ALA A 431 8.31 12.93 28.24
C ALA A 431 6.81 12.83 27.95
N ILE A 432 6.09 12.04 28.73
CA ILE A 432 4.61 12.07 28.75
C ILE A 432 4.22 13.29 29.57
N ASP A 433 3.27 14.08 29.08
CA ASP A 433 2.77 15.28 29.78
C ASP A 433 1.87 14.89 30.97
N VAL A 434 2.52 14.33 31.98
CA VAL A 434 1.92 13.98 33.28
C VAL A 434 2.81 14.50 34.38
N GLN A 435 2.21 14.84 35.52
CA GLN A 435 3.00 15.24 36.70
C GLN A 435 3.98 14.13 37.09
N SER A 436 5.19 14.52 37.48
CA SER A 436 6.23 13.57 37.90
C SER A 436 5.72 12.74 39.09
N PHE A 437 5.71 11.43 38.95
CA PHE A 437 5.30 10.49 39.99
C PHE A 437 6.27 9.32 40.06
N THR A 438 6.25 8.63 41.15
CA THR A 438 6.94 7.34 41.35
C THR A 438 5.87 6.29 41.60
N GLY A 439 5.78 5.30 40.72
CA GLY A 439 4.75 4.28 40.78
C GLY A 439 4.94 3.19 39.71
N THR A 440 3.85 2.55 39.42
CA THR A 440 3.78 1.44 38.44
C THR A 440 3.21 1.92 37.11
N HIS A 441 3.25 1.05 36.09
CA HIS A 441 2.57 1.33 34.82
C HIS A 441 1.04 1.43 34.99
N ALA A 442 0.45 0.79 36.05
CA ALA A 442 -0.96 0.96 36.36
C ALA A 442 -1.25 2.40 36.84
N ASP A 443 -0.37 2.98 37.66
CA ASP A 443 -0.51 4.37 38.10
C ASP A 443 -0.39 5.34 36.92
N LEU A 444 0.53 5.07 35.98
CA LEU A 444 0.65 5.85 34.74
C LEU A 444 -0.64 5.78 33.92
N LEU A 445 -1.22 4.58 33.73
CA LEU A 445 -2.46 4.40 33.00
C LEU A 445 -3.62 5.18 33.64
N ILE A 446 -3.75 5.12 34.94
CA ILE A 446 -4.77 5.88 35.70
C ILE A 446 -4.59 7.38 35.49
N LEU A 447 -3.36 7.89 35.63
CA LEU A 447 -3.07 9.32 35.48
C LEU A 447 -3.35 9.85 34.07
N VAL A 448 -3.19 9.02 33.05
CA VAL A 448 -3.49 9.41 31.66
C VAL A 448 -4.98 9.38 31.34
N CYS A 449 -5.73 8.44 31.96
CA CYS A 449 -7.18 8.29 31.73
C CYS A 449 -8.02 9.24 32.58
N TYR A 450 -7.48 9.78 33.66
CA TYR A 450 -8.16 10.72 34.55
C TYR A 450 -7.95 12.17 34.15
#